data_8d3ab76fa1424bff72ad975d4ade87f2
#
_entry.id   8d3ab76fa1424bff72ad975d4ade87f2
#
_cell.length_a   1.000
_cell.length_b   1.000
_cell.length_c   1.000
_cell.angle_alpha   90.00
_cell.angle_beta   90.00
_cell.angle_gamma   90.00
#
_symmetry.space_group_name_H-M   'P 1'
#
loop_
_entity.id
_entity.type
_entity.pdbx_description
1 polymer ?
#
loop_
_entity_poly.entity_id
_entity_poly.type
_entity_poly.pdbx_seq_one_letter_code
_entity_poly.pdbx_strand_id
1 'polypeptide(L)'
;LTLTNFGNQDKVTVLSKIITTITVAIALTLFSASCNTIILTLQPFEPIYGIPIQVFALPMILGYLGIITAEVKKENIIPLLAGLIIGLFLSLPAFNELAIFRFNSDIPVLMKAANFVHAAMDFLRIFLILGLIGMALLGLPLFMTIAGIALVLYVGGGQTPTFITYTGYNLLRDSSLPAIPLFTVAGFILSKSGATKRLVKLFREAFGWFPGGEAFAAVLVCVFFTTFTGANGVTILAMGSLLAGILLDTGAYQEKTVHGLLTASSSIGLLFPPSIAVIVYFIAGTFIYQNNPDFVGSESFTVTNIFLGTIVPGIIFSLAMGGSAVWISIKNKAPRHQFNIKEAGSALLNTLPELLIPLIIVLFTFTGLASLTETASLLILYLLIVEGLFTYKDKKQEQISNAIGDDFKFMVSTVSDAVSIAGGTLIIIAMARALSNYLIDFGLAEYFVTWTQNIVHSKVLFLLLLNILLLITGCLMDIFSATLVIVPLIIPLGNYFGIHPVHLAAIFITNLTIGFLTPPIGMNLFLASYAFNKPVLTIYKSVVPFFLLQLVVLVLVTWIPALSLVFVR
;
A
#
# COMPACT_ATOMS: atom_id res chain seq x y z
N LEU A 1 -8.20 14.70 -8.49
CA LEU A 1 -8.62 14.12 -9.81
C LEU A 1 -10.11 13.79 -9.90
N THR A 2 -10.85 13.69 -8.79
CA THR A 2 -12.28 13.36 -8.76
C THR A 2 -13.21 14.56 -8.89
N LEU A 3 -12.75 15.75 -8.58
CA LEU A 3 -13.61 16.96 -8.51
C LEU A 3 -13.86 17.63 -9.86
N THR A 4 -13.01 17.44 -10.86
CA THR A 4 -13.12 18.13 -12.16
C THR A 4 -14.20 17.55 -13.10
N ASN A 5 -14.75 16.36 -12.80
CA ASN A 5 -15.78 15.72 -13.62
C ASN A 5 -17.23 16.06 -13.22
N PHE A 6 -17.44 16.77 -12.11
CA PHE A 6 -18.77 17.27 -11.74
C PHE A 6 -18.98 18.66 -12.37
N GLY A 7 -19.60 18.70 -13.52
CA GLY A 7 -19.78 19.87 -14.37
C GLY A 7 -20.55 21.07 -13.82
N ASN A 8 -20.50 21.31 -12.49
CA ASN A 8 -21.08 22.50 -11.86
C ASN A 8 -20.07 23.03 -10.82
N GLN A 9 -19.42 24.14 -11.13
CA GLN A 9 -18.40 24.80 -10.28
C GLN A 9 -18.90 25.04 -8.84
N ASP A 10 -20.19 25.37 -8.66
CA ASP A 10 -20.76 25.63 -7.33
C ASP A 10 -20.77 24.38 -6.45
N LYS A 11 -21.10 23.21 -7.02
CA LYS A 11 -21.10 21.93 -6.28
C LYS A 11 -19.68 21.50 -5.89
N VAL A 12 -18.72 21.72 -6.75
CA VAL A 12 -17.28 21.45 -6.47
C VAL A 12 -16.80 22.32 -5.32
N THR A 13 -17.20 23.59 -5.29
CA THR A 13 -16.84 24.54 -4.23
C THR A 13 -17.46 24.15 -2.88
N VAL A 14 -18.72 23.74 -2.84
CA VAL A 14 -19.40 23.29 -1.61
C VAL A 14 -18.76 22.01 -1.07
N LEU A 15 -18.49 21.04 -1.95
CA LEU A 15 -17.87 19.77 -1.55
C LEU A 15 -16.45 19.99 -0.99
N SER A 16 -15.64 20.83 -1.63
CA SER A 16 -14.32 21.21 -1.13
C SER A 16 -14.40 21.82 0.28
N LYS A 17 -15.38 22.70 0.55
CA LYS A 17 -15.60 23.28 1.87
C LYS A 17 -15.93 22.22 2.93
N ILE A 18 -16.78 21.26 2.61
CA ILE A 18 -17.14 20.15 3.53
C ILE A 18 -15.91 19.29 3.83
N ILE A 19 -15.14 18.93 2.81
CA ILE A 19 -13.90 18.15 2.96
C ILE A 19 -12.92 18.89 3.88
N THR A 20 -12.67 20.17 3.65
CA THR A 20 -11.80 21.00 4.51
C THR A 20 -12.30 21.01 5.96
N THR A 21 -13.60 21.20 6.19
CA THR A 21 -14.19 21.21 7.54
C THR A 21 -13.93 19.89 8.27
N ILE A 22 -14.22 18.76 7.62
CA ILE A 22 -14.04 17.41 8.19
C ILE A 22 -12.56 17.14 8.45
N THR A 23 -11.69 17.44 7.49
CA THR A 23 -10.24 17.25 7.61
C THR A 23 -9.66 18.01 8.79
N VAL A 24 -10.02 19.29 8.95
CA VAL A 24 -9.54 20.13 10.05
C VAL A 24 -10.08 19.63 11.40
N ALA A 25 -11.37 19.24 11.47
CA ALA A 25 -11.96 18.72 12.69
C ALA A 25 -11.25 17.46 13.19
N ILE A 26 -11.05 16.48 12.31
CA ILE A 26 -10.34 15.23 12.63
C ILE A 26 -8.88 15.53 13.00
N ALA A 27 -8.18 16.33 12.21
CA ALA A 27 -6.77 16.65 12.44
C ALA A 27 -6.56 17.36 13.79
N LEU A 28 -7.43 18.29 14.19
CA LEU A 28 -7.35 18.98 15.48
C LEU A 28 -7.64 18.03 16.65
N THR A 29 -8.61 17.14 16.50
CA THR A 29 -8.90 16.12 17.53
C THR A 29 -7.72 15.18 17.71
N LEU A 30 -7.11 14.71 16.62
CA LEU A 30 -5.92 13.84 16.69
C LEU A 30 -4.68 14.59 17.18
N PHE A 31 -4.55 15.88 16.91
CA PHE A 31 -3.52 16.72 17.50
C PHE A 31 -3.64 16.78 19.03
N SER A 32 -4.83 17.06 19.58
CA SER A 32 -5.08 17.07 21.01
C SER A 32 -4.84 15.70 21.65
N ALA A 33 -5.30 14.65 20.99
CA ALA A 33 -5.07 13.26 21.40
C ALA A 33 -3.57 12.88 21.41
N SER A 34 -2.79 13.38 20.43
CA SER A 34 -1.33 13.16 20.38
C SER A 34 -0.62 13.85 21.54
N CYS A 35 -1.05 15.05 21.92
CA CYS A 35 -0.52 15.73 23.11
C CYS A 35 -0.78 14.89 24.36
N ASN A 36 -1.99 14.34 24.52
CA ASN A 36 -2.30 13.45 25.63
C ASN A 36 -1.47 12.16 25.61
N THR A 37 -1.31 11.52 24.45
CA THR A 37 -0.46 10.34 24.31
C THR A 37 0.95 10.62 24.84
N ILE A 38 1.55 11.76 24.49
CA ILE A 38 2.89 12.13 24.94
C ILE A 38 2.92 12.39 26.45
N ILE A 39 1.91 13.08 26.98
CA ILE A 39 1.89 13.50 28.39
C ILE A 39 1.49 12.37 29.33
N LEU A 40 0.49 11.54 28.94
CA LEU A 40 -0.15 10.57 29.81
C LEU A 40 0.38 9.14 29.66
N THR A 41 0.62 8.72 28.41
CA THR A 41 0.84 7.30 28.10
C THR A 41 2.30 6.92 27.90
N LEU A 42 3.17 7.86 27.52
CA LEU A 42 4.60 7.59 27.33
C LEU A 42 5.42 7.81 28.62
N GLN A 43 4.89 7.34 29.75
CA GLN A 43 5.59 7.33 31.05
C GLN A 43 5.72 5.87 31.53
N PRO A 44 6.80 5.51 32.29
CA PRO A 44 7.94 6.34 32.68
C PRO A 44 8.86 6.69 31.51
N PHE A 45 9.65 7.76 31.68
CA PHE A 45 10.57 8.27 30.69
C PHE A 45 11.79 7.35 30.48
N GLU A 46 11.59 6.23 29.77
CA GLU A 46 12.71 5.39 29.36
C GLU A 46 13.46 6.07 28.21
N PRO A 47 14.68 6.55 28.42
CA PRO A 47 15.42 7.22 27.36
C PRO A 47 15.94 6.18 26.35
N ILE A 48 15.75 6.46 25.07
CA ILE A 48 16.40 5.72 23.98
C ILE A 48 17.68 6.48 23.63
N TYR A 49 18.84 5.86 23.83
CA TYR A 49 20.14 6.52 23.68
C TYR A 49 20.28 7.86 24.45
N GLY A 50 19.67 7.96 25.63
CA GLY A 50 19.71 9.18 26.45
C GLY A 50 18.71 10.26 26.03
N ILE A 51 17.89 10.03 24.99
CA ILE A 51 16.85 10.95 24.52
C ILE A 51 15.48 10.47 25.06
N PRO A 52 14.69 11.34 25.70
CA PRO A 52 13.35 10.97 26.17
C PRO A 52 12.48 10.46 25.04
N ILE A 53 11.73 9.36 25.27
CA ILE A 53 10.88 8.73 24.27
C ILE A 53 9.84 9.69 23.67
N GLN A 54 9.41 10.70 24.44
CA GLN A 54 8.48 11.73 23.99
C GLN A 54 8.99 12.53 22.79
N VAL A 55 10.31 12.72 22.66
CA VAL A 55 10.91 13.43 21.53
C VAL A 55 10.63 12.69 20.22
N PHE A 56 10.62 11.36 20.25
CA PHE A 56 10.33 10.53 19.10
C PHE A 56 8.83 10.54 18.70
N ALA A 57 7.94 10.99 19.59
CA ALA A 57 6.53 11.16 19.31
C ALA A 57 6.15 12.59 18.82
N LEU A 58 7.05 13.57 18.97
CA LEU A 58 6.82 14.95 18.47
C LEU A 58 6.48 15.04 16.98
N PRO A 59 7.05 14.24 16.06
CA PRO A 59 6.67 14.28 14.66
C PRO A 59 5.17 14.03 14.42
N MET A 60 4.50 13.27 15.28
CA MET A 60 3.06 13.02 15.19
C MET A 60 2.25 14.32 15.40
N ILE A 61 2.61 15.11 16.42
CA ILE A 61 2.02 16.43 16.68
C ILE A 61 2.26 17.37 15.49
N LEU A 62 3.51 17.45 15.04
CA LEU A 62 3.90 18.30 13.90
C LEU A 62 3.19 17.89 12.61
N GLY A 63 2.95 16.59 12.41
CA GLY A 63 2.20 16.06 11.26
C GLY A 63 0.77 16.59 11.22
N TYR A 64 0.03 16.49 12.32
CA TYR A 64 -1.35 17.00 12.37
C TYR A 64 -1.41 18.52 12.26
N LEU A 65 -0.48 19.26 12.87
CA LEU A 65 -0.35 20.70 12.65
C LEU A 65 -0.06 21.02 11.17
N GLY A 66 0.80 20.23 10.52
CA GLY A 66 1.08 20.36 9.09
C GLY A 66 -0.17 20.21 8.22
N ILE A 67 -1.05 19.25 8.54
CA ILE A 67 -2.33 19.07 7.85
C ILE A 67 -3.23 20.30 8.03
N ILE A 68 -3.39 20.79 9.27
CA ILE A 68 -4.18 21.99 9.55
C ILE A 68 -3.63 23.19 8.79
N THR A 69 -2.31 23.43 8.82
CA THR A 69 -1.68 24.56 8.11
C THR A 69 -1.79 24.46 6.59
N ALA A 70 -1.79 23.24 6.03
CA ALA A 70 -2.03 23.02 4.62
C ALA A 70 -3.45 23.40 4.18
N GLU A 71 -4.45 23.15 5.04
CA GLU A 71 -5.84 23.58 4.79
C GLU A 71 -6.02 25.09 4.94
N VAL A 72 -5.30 25.75 5.85
CA VAL A 72 -5.29 27.22 6.00
C VAL A 72 -4.85 27.92 4.71
N LYS A 73 -3.85 27.38 4.01
CA LYS A 73 -3.34 27.94 2.75
C LYS A 73 -4.36 27.91 1.60
N LYS A 74 -5.45 27.17 1.71
CA LYS A 74 -6.53 27.12 0.70
C LYS A 74 -7.49 28.32 0.75
N GLU A 75 -7.25 29.30 1.61
CA GLU A 75 -8.01 30.56 1.75
C GLU A 75 -9.51 30.41 2.10
N ASN A 76 -9.93 29.25 2.56
CA ASN A 76 -11.32 28.98 2.95
C ASN A 76 -11.54 29.23 4.47
N ILE A 77 -11.72 30.45 4.88
CA ILE A 77 -11.82 30.85 6.32
C ILE A 77 -13.02 30.20 7.01
N ILE A 78 -14.21 30.21 6.41
CA ILE A 78 -15.45 29.69 7.04
C ILE A 78 -15.37 28.19 7.31
N PRO A 79 -15.03 27.32 6.34
CA PRO A 79 -14.81 25.89 6.58
C PRO A 79 -13.72 25.59 7.61
N LEU A 80 -12.66 26.39 7.60
CA LEU A 80 -11.58 26.27 8.57
C LEU A 80 -12.08 26.51 10.00
N LEU A 81 -12.78 27.62 10.23
CA LEU A 81 -13.35 27.97 11.55
C LEU A 81 -14.36 26.92 12.01
N ALA A 82 -15.24 26.46 11.11
CA ALA A 82 -16.20 25.41 11.43
C ALA A 82 -15.47 24.10 11.82
N GLY A 83 -14.43 23.71 11.09
CA GLY A 83 -13.59 22.54 11.41
C GLY A 83 -12.88 22.68 12.75
N LEU A 84 -12.33 23.85 13.07
CA LEU A 84 -11.70 24.11 14.37
C LEU A 84 -12.71 24.00 15.52
N ILE A 85 -13.91 24.58 15.39
CA ILE A 85 -14.96 24.51 16.42
C ILE A 85 -15.39 23.06 16.65
N ILE A 86 -15.67 22.32 15.58
CA ILE A 86 -16.05 20.90 15.66
C ILE A 86 -14.89 20.08 16.26
N GLY A 87 -13.65 20.30 15.83
CA GLY A 87 -12.48 19.59 16.36
C GLY A 87 -12.23 19.88 17.84
N LEU A 88 -12.38 21.11 18.30
CA LEU A 88 -12.34 21.47 19.73
C LEU A 88 -13.45 20.75 20.53
N PHE A 89 -14.65 20.70 19.99
CA PHE A 89 -15.76 19.96 20.61
C PHE A 89 -15.46 18.47 20.72
N LEU A 90 -14.94 17.83 19.66
CA LEU A 90 -14.54 16.43 19.65
C LEU A 90 -13.32 16.13 20.54
N SER A 91 -12.51 17.14 20.86
CA SER A 91 -11.36 17.03 21.77
C SER A 91 -11.73 17.07 23.25
N LEU A 92 -12.97 17.39 23.62
CA LEU A 92 -13.39 17.51 25.04
C LEU A 92 -13.10 16.26 25.87
N PRO A 93 -13.31 15.01 25.38
CA PRO A 93 -12.91 13.82 26.14
C PRO A 93 -11.41 13.76 26.43
N ALA A 94 -10.56 14.15 25.46
CA ALA A 94 -9.12 14.21 25.66
C ALA A 94 -8.72 15.31 26.67
N PHE A 95 -9.35 16.46 26.63
CA PHE A 95 -9.13 17.52 27.63
C PHE A 95 -9.58 17.11 29.03
N ASN A 96 -10.68 16.37 29.15
CA ASN A 96 -11.12 15.84 30.43
C ASN A 96 -10.12 14.86 31.03
N GLU A 97 -9.58 13.94 30.21
CA GLU A 97 -8.54 13.00 30.59
C GLU A 97 -7.27 13.72 31.10
N LEU A 98 -6.82 14.75 30.37
CA LEU A 98 -5.67 15.57 30.76
C LEU A 98 -5.92 16.32 32.06
N ALA A 99 -7.12 16.86 32.25
CA ALA A 99 -7.50 17.57 33.47
C ALA A 99 -7.51 16.66 34.69
N ILE A 100 -8.07 15.46 34.59
CA ILE A 100 -8.05 14.46 35.65
C ILE A 100 -6.59 14.14 36.04
N PHE A 101 -5.74 13.92 35.06
CA PHE A 101 -4.33 13.62 35.30
C PHE A 101 -3.60 14.80 35.99
N ARG A 102 -3.82 16.04 35.53
CA ARG A 102 -3.09 17.20 36.02
C ARG A 102 -3.55 17.66 37.40
N PHE A 103 -4.85 17.59 37.66
CA PHE A 103 -5.45 18.12 38.90
C PHE A 103 -5.84 17.03 39.89
N ASN A 104 -5.68 15.77 39.54
CA ASN A 104 -6.08 14.58 40.31
C ASN A 104 -7.53 14.68 40.84
N SER A 105 -8.38 15.36 40.08
CA SER A 105 -9.79 15.56 40.40
C SER A 105 -10.60 15.82 39.14
N ASP A 106 -11.86 15.39 39.15
CA ASP A 106 -12.79 15.69 38.07
C ASP A 106 -13.18 17.15 38.06
N ILE A 107 -13.18 17.76 36.87
CA ILE A 107 -13.79 19.08 36.66
C ILE A 107 -15.22 18.84 36.16
N PRO A 108 -16.27 19.08 37.00
CA PRO A 108 -17.64 18.65 36.70
C PRO A 108 -18.18 19.18 35.36
N VAL A 109 -17.79 20.39 34.96
CA VAL A 109 -18.23 20.99 33.70
C VAL A 109 -17.59 20.25 32.50
N LEU A 110 -16.29 19.93 32.59
CA LEU A 110 -15.56 19.26 31.52
C LEU A 110 -16.00 17.80 31.37
N MET A 111 -16.24 17.12 32.49
CA MET A 111 -16.79 15.78 32.52
C MET A 111 -18.19 15.72 31.88
N LYS A 112 -19.09 16.64 32.22
CA LYS A 112 -20.42 16.74 31.59
C LYS A 112 -20.31 16.99 30.07
N ALA A 113 -19.42 17.88 29.67
CA ALA A 113 -19.18 18.16 28.25
C ALA A 113 -18.61 16.94 27.50
N ALA A 114 -17.65 16.23 28.09
CA ALA A 114 -17.12 15.00 27.54
C ALA A 114 -18.20 13.92 27.39
N ASN A 115 -19.01 13.71 28.44
CA ASN A 115 -20.13 12.77 28.40
C ASN A 115 -21.17 13.10 27.34
N PHE A 116 -21.42 14.40 27.11
CA PHE A 116 -22.29 14.84 26.03
C PHE A 116 -21.71 14.49 24.65
N VAL A 117 -20.40 14.65 24.45
CA VAL A 117 -19.73 14.24 23.20
C VAL A 117 -19.85 12.74 22.99
N HIS A 118 -19.61 11.93 24.03
CA HIS A 118 -19.77 10.48 23.96
C HIS A 118 -21.18 10.08 23.55
N ALA A 119 -22.21 10.64 24.21
CA ALA A 119 -23.61 10.36 23.89
C ALA A 119 -24.01 10.80 22.49
N ALA A 120 -23.55 11.98 22.05
CA ALA A 120 -23.82 12.48 20.70
C ALA A 120 -23.17 11.60 19.63
N MET A 121 -21.92 11.15 19.85
CA MET A 121 -21.21 10.27 18.93
C MET A 121 -21.85 8.89 18.87
N ASP A 122 -22.30 8.34 20.01
CA ASP A 122 -23.00 7.06 20.05
C ASP A 122 -24.32 7.12 19.30
N PHE A 123 -25.13 8.16 19.54
CA PHE A 123 -26.41 8.36 18.85
C PHE A 123 -26.26 8.53 17.33
N LEU A 124 -25.24 9.28 16.90
CA LEU A 124 -25.00 9.58 15.47
C LEU A 124 -24.08 8.57 14.79
N ARG A 125 -23.60 7.55 15.49
CA ARG A 125 -22.55 6.61 15.06
C ARG A 125 -22.74 6.13 13.64
N ILE A 126 -23.88 5.54 13.31
CA ILE A 126 -24.14 4.94 12.00
C ILE A 126 -24.18 6.00 10.90
N PHE A 127 -24.85 7.14 11.16
CA PHE A 127 -24.95 8.23 10.18
C PHE A 127 -23.60 8.87 9.87
N LEU A 128 -22.75 9.05 10.89
CA LEU A 128 -21.40 9.61 10.73
C LEU A 128 -20.50 8.64 9.96
N ILE A 129 -20.55 7.34 10.25
CA ILE A 129 -19.75 6.34 9.52
C ILE A 129 -20.18 6.31 8.04
N LEU A 130 -21.49 6.21 7.76
CA LEU A 130 -22.00 6.23 6.38
C LEU A 130 -21.66 7.54 5.67
N GLY A 131 -21.75 8.67 6.37
CA GLY A 131 -21.36 9.98 5.88
C GLY A 131 -19.87 10.04 5.50
N LEU A 132 -18.97 9.54 6.36
CA LEU A 132 -17.53 9.47 6.11
C LEU A 132 -17.20 8.57 4.92
N ILE A 133 -17.84 7.41 4.79
CA ILE A 133 -17.69 6.53 3.64
C ILE A 133 -18.17 7.23 2.36
N GLY A 134 -19.32 7.89 2.41
CA GLY A 134 -19.82 8.68 1.28
C GLY A 134 -18.87 9.81 0.88
N MET A 135 -18.29 10.51 1.88
CA MET A 135 -17.31 11.56 1.63
C MET A 135 -15.98 11.02 1.08
N ALA A 136 -15.57 9.79 1.44
CA ALA A 136 -14.41 9.14 0.84
C ALA A 136 -14.60 8.94 -0.66
N LEU A 137 -15.78 8.49 -1.08
CA LEU A 137 -16.12 8.35 -2.51
C LEU A 137 -16.14 9.70 -3.24
N LEU A 138 -16.36 10.78 -2.52
CA LEU A 138 -16.36 12.15 -3.05
C LEU A 138 -14.99 12.86 -2.97
N GLY A 139 -13.96 12.20 -2.40
CA GLY A 139 -12.58 12.70 -2.42
C GLY A 139 -12.00 13.11 -1.07
N LEU A 140 -12.65 12.79 0.05
CA LEU A 140 -12.02 12.90 1.38
C LEU A 140 -10.80 11.96 1.42
N PRO A 141 -9.62 12.40 1.87
CA PRO A 141 -8.45 11.56 1.97
C PRO A 141 -8.71 10.30 2.81
N LEU A 142 -8.24 9.15 2.33
CA LEU A 142 -8.59 7.86 2.90
C LEU A 142 -8.13 7.73 4.37
N PHE A 143 -6.93 8.24 4.71
CA PHE A 143 -6.46 8.23 6.09
C PHE A 143 -7.36 9.06 7.03
N MET A 144 -7.95 10.17 6.53
CA MET A 144 -8.93 10.96 7.29
C MET A 144 -10.25 10.22 7.45
N THR A 145 -10.68 9.49 6.43
CA THR A 145 -11.87 8.64 6.51
C THR A 145 -11.72 7.58 7.58
N ILE A 146 -10.60 6.83 7.55
CA ILE A 146 -10.32 5.77 8.52
C ILE A 146 -10.16 6.34 9.93
N ALA A 147 -9.42 7.45 10.07
CA ALA A 147 -9.27 8.15 11.34
C ALA A 147 -10.60 8.66 11.90
N GLY A 148 -11.45 9.22 11.03
CA GLY A 148 -12.78 9.69 11.42
C GLY A 148 -13.71 8.56 11.86
N ILE A 149 -13.70 7.41 11.16
CA ILE A 149 -14.45 6.23 11.56
C ILE A 149 -13.95 5.72 12.92
N ALA A 150 -12.63 5.59 13.09
CA ALA A 150 -12.05 5.19 14.37
C ALA A 150 -12.45 6.19 15.49
N LEU A 151 -12.41 7.50 15.22
CA LEU A 151 -12.81 8.53 16.17
C LEU A 151 -14.27 8.36 16.60
N VAL A 152 -15.20 8.20 15.65
CA VAL A 152 -16.63 7.99 15.93
C VAL A 152 -16.84 6.73 16.77
N LEU A 153 -16.12 5.67 16.47
CA LEU A 153 -16.24 4.40 17.17
C LEU A 153 -15.67 4.46 18.59
N TYR A 154 -14.45 4.96 18.78
CA TYR A 154 -13.82 5.08 20.11
C TYR A 154 -14.59 6.04 21.01
N VAL A 155 -14.88 7.24 20.52
CA VAL A 155 -15.59 8.25 21.30
C VAL A 155 -17.04 7.83 21.56
N GLY A 156 -17.75 7.28 20.56
CA GLY A 156 -19.10 6.72 20.76
C GLY A 156 -19.12 5.49 21.66
N GLY A 157 -18.02 4.76 21.79
CA GLY A 157 -17.81 3.67 22.75
C GLY A 157 -17.41 4.13 24.16
N GLY A 158 -17.40 5.46 24.42
CA GLY A 158 -17.04 6.02 25.73
C GLY A 158 -15.54 6.09 26.01
N GLN A 159 -14.71 5.86 25.00
CA GLN A 159 -13.25 5.96 25.10
C GLN A 159 -12.73 7.31 24.61
N THR A 160 -11.51 7.67 24.98
CA THR A 160 -10.91 8.93 24.55
C THR A 160 -10.22 8.80 23.19
N PRO A 161 -10.11 9.87 22.40
CA PRO A 161 -9.35 9.88 21.16
C PRO A 161 -7.87 9.52 21.33
N THR A 162 -7.33 9.60 22.55
CA THR A 162 -5.94 9.25 22.91
C THR A 162 -5.59 7.82 22.52
N PHE A 163 -6.54 6.88 22.58
CA PHE A 163 -6.32 5.50 22.15
C PHE A 163 -5.93 5.38 20.67
N ILE A 164 -6.47 6.22 19.81
CA ILE A 164 -6.16 6.21 18.36
C ILE A 164 -4.69 6.55 18.14
N THR A 165 -4.23 7.63 18.74
CA THR A 165 -2.86 8.12 18.57
C THR A 165 -1.85 7.23 19.28
N TYR A 166 -2.19 6.70 20.44
CA TYR A 166 -1.37 5.72 21.16
C TYR A 166 -1.18 4.42 20.38
N THR A 167 -2.26 3.88 19.83
CA THR A 167 -2.20 2.66 19.00
C THR A 167 -1.38 2.89 17.72
N GLY A 168 -1.58 4.04 17.07
CA GLY A 168 -0.78 4.43 15.91
C GLY A 168 0.70 4.57 16.25
N TYR A 169 1.04 5.19 17.37
CA TYR A 169 2.41 5.33 17.84
C TYR A 169 3.07 3.97 18.14
N ASN A 170 2.37 3.08 18.82
CA ASN A 170 2.88 1.74 19.14
C ASN A 170 3.17 0.93 17.87
N LEU A 171 2.33 1.06 16.85
CA LEU A 171 2.59 0.43 15.57
C LEU A 171 3.88 0.96 14.94
N LEU A 172 4.12 2.27 14.98
CA LEU A 172 5.33 2.89 14.40
C LEU A 172 6.62 2.43 15.10
N ARG A 173 6.51 1.82 16.30
CA ARG A 173 7.64 1.21 17.03
C ARG A 173 7.93 -0.23 16.59
N ASP A 174 7.09 -0.84 15.74
CA ASP A 174 7.35 -2.19 15.22
C ASP A 174 8.64 -2.20 14.40
N SER A 175 9.52 -3.16 14.69
CA SER A 175 10.84 -3.29 14.06
C SER A 175 10.80 -3.55 12.56
N SER A 176 9.68 -4.09 12.06
CA SER A 176 9.48 -4.40 10.64
C SER A 176 8.95 -3.21 9.84
N LEU A 177 8.32 -2.24 10.51
CA LEU A 177 7.65 -1.12 9.84
C LEU A 177 8.62 -0.20 9.07
N PRO A 178 9.84 0.13 9.57
CA PRO A 178 10.79 0.96 8.83
C PRO A 178 11.24 0.35 7.50
N ALA A 179 11.07 -0.97 7.30
CA ALA A 179 11.36 -1.60 6.02
C ALA A 179 10.49 -1.01 4.88
N ILE A 180 9.26 -0.58 5.16
CA ILE A 180 8.35 -0.01 4.15
C ILE A 180 8.94 1.26 3.50
N PRO A 181 9.24 2.34 4.24
CA PRO A 181 9.85 3.53 3.65
C PRO A 181 11.21 3.26 3.02
N LEU A 182 12.02 2.39 3.62
CA LEU A 182 13.35 2.07 3.09
C LEU A 182 13.28 1.33 1.75
N PHE A 183 12.44 0.29 1.60
CA PHE A 183 12.23 -0.35 0.30
C PHE A 183 11.60 0.59 -0.72
N THR A 184 10.70 1.49 -0.28
CA THR A 184 10.14 2.52 -1.17
C THR A 184 11.25 3.42 -1.72
N VAL A 185 12.15 3.92 -0.86
CA VAL A 185 13.31 4.73 -1.29
C VAL A 185 14.19 3.94 -2.26
N ALA A 186 14.52 2.69 -1.95
CA ALA A 186 15.31 1.82 -2.83
C ALA A 186 14.63 1.66 -4.21
N GLY A 187 13.33 1.40 -4.23
CA GLY A 187 12.53 1.29 -5.46
C GLY A 187 12.51 2.58 -6.27
N PHE A 188 12.41 3.74 -5.64
CA PHE A 188 12.47 5.04 -6.30
C PHE A 188 13.85 5.34 -6.89
N ILE A 189 14.94 5.04 -6.17
CA ILE A 189 16.30 5.16 -6.70
C ILE A 189 16.41 4.31 -7.96
N LEU A 190 16.00 3.04 -7.91
CA LEU A 190 16.05 2.14 -9.04
C LEU A 190 15.21 2.62 -10.23
N SER A 191 13.97 3.11 -9.97
CA SER A 191 13.05 3.52 -11.03
C SER A 191 13.45 4.80 -11.75
N LYS A 192 14.11 5.73 -11.04
CA LYS A 192 14.54 7.02 -11.60
C LYS A 192 15.95 7.00 -12.18
N SER A 193 16.73 5.96 -11.89
CA SER A 193 18.11 5.79 -12.37
C SER A 193 18.18 5.19 -13.78
N GLY A 194 19.41 5.02 -14.30
CA GLY A 194 19.69 4.30 -15.54
C GLY A 194 19.36 2.81 -15.53
N ALA A 195 19.13 2.22 -14.36
CA ALA A 195 18.78 0.81 -14.18
C ALA A 195 17.60 0.35 -15.04
N THR A 196 16.58 1.20 -15.15
CA THR A 196 15.41 1.00 -16.01
C THR A 196 15.79 0.66 -17.45
N LYS A 197 16.64 1.48 -18.08
CA LYS A 197 17.05 1.28 -19.46
C LYS A 197 17.90 0.01 -19.61
N ARG A 198 18.77 -0.28 -18.62
CA ARG A 198 19.61 -1.48 -18.60
C ARG A 198 18.78 -2.76 -18.51
N LEU A 199 17.80 -2.80 -17.60
CA LEU A 199 16.88 -3.93 -17.45
C LEU A 199 16.03 -4.18 -18.70
N VAL A 200 15.46 -3.13 -19.28
CA VAL A 200 14.69 -3.24 -20.53
C VAL A 200 15.56 -3.81 -21.65
N LYS A 201 16.80 -3.30 -21.79
CA LYS A 201 17.76 -3.82 -22.78
C LYS A 201 18.08 -5.30 -22.53
N LEU A 202 18.39 -5.66 -21.29
CA LEU A 202 18.67 -7.07 -20.93
C LEU A 202 17.53 -8.00 -21.30
N PHE A 203 16.31 -7.68 -20.84
CA PHE A 203 15.16 -8.55 -21.10
C PHE A 203 14.80 -8.62 -22.58
N ARG A 204 14.99 -7.52 -23.34
CA ARG A 204 14.81 -7.49 -24.78
C ARG A 204 15.85 -8.40 -25.49
N GLU A 205 17.12 -8.30 -25.17
CA GLU A 205 18.17 -9.15 -25.75
C GLU A 205 18.02 -10.62 -25.34
N ALA A 206 17.58 -10.88 -24.08
CA ALA A 206 17.39 -12.24 -23.60
C ALA A 206 16.19 -12.95 -24.22
N PHE A 207 15.10 -12.24 -24.48
CA PHE A 207 13.81 -12.83 -24.89
C PHE A 207 13.35 -12.42 -26.30
N GLY A 208 13.89 -11.37 -26.92
CA GLY A 208 13.44 -10.85 -28.21
C GLY A 208 13.58 -11.82 -29.40
N TRP A 209 14.33 -12.89 -29.26
CA TRP A 209 14.57 -13.87 -30.32
C TRP A 209 13.37 -14.79 -30.65
N PHE A 210 12.41 -14.93 -29.73
CA PHE A 210 11.19 -15.69 -29.99
C PHE A 210 9.98 -14.76 -30.21
N PRO A 211 8.93 -15.23 -30.90
CA PRO A 211 7.77 -14.38 -31.20
C PRO A 211 7.12 -13.90 -29.91
N GLY A 212 7.02 -12.58 -29.75
CA GLY A 212 6.44 -11.98 -28.54
C GLY A 212 7.38 -11.85 -27.35
N GLY A 213 8.65 -12.20 -27.53
CA GLY A 213 9.66 -12.08 -26.49
C GLY A 213 9.80 -10.66 -25.95
N GLU A 214 9.62 -9.63 -26.77
CA GLU A 214 9.62 -8.22 -26.32
C GLU A 214 8.45 -7.91 -25.38
N ALA A 215 7.26 -8.43 -25.66
CA ALA A 215 6.11 -8.24 -24.78
C ALA A 215 6.22 -9.09 -23.49
N PHE A 216 6.79 -10.30 -23.59
CA PHE A 216 7.15 -11.09 -22.42
C PHE A 216 8.18 -10.35 -21.55
N ALA A 217 9.20 -9.77 -22.17
CA ALA A 217 10.19 -8.93 -21.50
C ALA A 217 9.55 -7.73 -20.80
N ALA A 218 8.61 -7.05 -21.45
CA ALA A 218 7.88 -5.92 -20.85
C ALA A 218 7.07 -6.33 -19.61
N VAL A 219 6.44 -7.51 -19.62
CA VAL A 219 5.77 -8.08 -18.43
C VAL A 219 6.79 -8.28 -17.30
N LEU A 220 7.94 -8.90 -17.57
CA LEU A 220 8.98 -9.13 -16.56
C LEU A 220 9.55 -7.82 -16.00
N VAL A 221 9.74 -6.81 -16.84
CA VAL A 221 10.15 -5.46 -16.38
C VAL A 221 9.11 -4.87 -15.44
N CYS A 222 7.83 -4.91 -15.78
CA CYS A 222 6.75 -4.44 -14.90
C CYS A 222 6.76 -5.17 -13.56
N VAL A 223 6.88 -6.50 -13.59
CA VAL A 223 6.94 -7.34 -12.37
C VAL A 223 8.14 -6.95 -11.52
N PHE A 224 9.32 -6.88 -12.11
CA PHE A 224 10.56 -6.52 -11.42
C PHE A 224 10.45 -5.16 -10.73
N PHE A 225 10.02 -4.11 -11.45
CA PHE A 225 9.90 -2.77 -10.87
C PHE A 225 8.86 -2.69 -9.76
N THR A 226 7.71 -3.31 -9.93
CA THR A 226 6.67 -3.30 -8.90
C THR A 226 7.10 -4.03 -7.63
N THR A 227 7.89 -5.09 -7.76
CA THR A 227 8.46 -5.82 -6.62
C THR A 227 9.23 -4.88 -5.68
N PHE A 228 10.05 -3.98 -6.24
CA PHE A 228 10.87 -3.07 -5.44
C PHE A 228 10.18 -1.77 -5.06
N THR A 229 9.36 -1.21 -5.95
CA THR A 229 8.65 0.03 -5.62
C THR A 229 7.52 -0.20 -4.63
N GLY A 230 7.01 -1.44 -4.55
CA GLY A 230 5.85 -1.80 -3.74
C GLY A 230 4.57 -1.06 -4.12
N ALA A 231 4.62 -0.27 -5.18
CA ALA A 231 3.53 0.58 -5.65
C ALA A 231 3.34 0.40 -7.16
N ASN A 232 2.32 -0.38 -7.51
CA ASN A 232 1.93 -0.66 -8.91
C ASN A 232 1.73 0.62 -9.73
N GLY A 233 1.20 1.68 -9.10
CA GLY A 233 1.01 2.97 -9.75
C GLY A 233 2.31 3.64 -10.21
N VAL A 234 3.37 3.51 -9.43
CA VAL A 234 4.69 4.04 -9.81
C VAL A 234 5.21 3.34 -11.05
N THR A 235 5.06 2.02 -11.13
CA THR A 235 5.45 1.23 -12.31
C THR A 235 4.69 1.68 -13.56
N ILE A 236 3.37 1.87 -13.48
CA ILE A 236 2.57 2.34 -14.63
C ILE A 236 3.03 3.73 -15.08
N LEU A 237 3.20 4.67 -14.15
CA LEU A 237 3.56 6.06 -14.47
C LEU A 237 4.99 6.20 -14.99
N ALA A 238 5.95 5.46 -14.40
CA ALA A 238 7.36 5.57 -14.77
C ALA A 238 7.70 4.77 -16.02
N MET A 239 7.11 3.57 -16.19
CA MET A 239 7.50 2.61 -17.20
C MET A 239 6.46 2.44 -18.32
N GLY A 240 5.19 2.75 -18.04
CA GLY A 240 4.08 2.44 -18.93
C GLY A 240 4.26 3.05 -20.33
N SER A 241 4.54 4.34 -20.42
CA SER A 241 4.72 5.04 -21.71
C SER A 241 5.96 4.55 -22.47
N LEU A 242 7.08 4.29 -21.77
CA LEU A 242 8.31 3.79 -22.36
C LEU A 242 8.11 2.39 -22.97
N LEU A 243 7.56 1.45 -22.18
CA LEU A 243 7.30 0.09 -22.63
C LEU A 243 6.23 0.04 -23.72
N ALA A 244 5.22 0.91 -23.64
CA ALA A 244 4.21 1.03 -24.69
C ALA A 244 4.82 1.48 -26.02
N GLY A 245 5.70 2.48 -26.00
CA GLY A 245 6.43 2.91 -27.20
C GLY A 245 7.20 1.76 -27.84
N ILE A 246 8.01 1.04 -27.05
CA ILE A 246 8.79 -0.10 -27.54
C ILE A 246 7.91 -1.17 -28.19
N LEU A 247 6.78 -1.53 -27.55
CA LEU A 247 5.90 -2.57 -28.08
C LEU A 247 5.13 -2.12 -29.33
N LEU A 248 4.71 -0.85 -29.39
CA LEU A 248 4.01 -0.28 -30.55
C LEU A 248 4.92 -0.13 -31.77
N ASP A 249 6.19 0.22 -31.54
CA ASP A 249 7.19 0.35 -32.63
C ASP A 249 7.44 -0.97 -33.37
N THR A 250 7.14 -2.12 -32.75
CA THR A 250 7.20 -3.42 -33.42
C THR A 250 6.16 -3.59 -34.53
N GLY A 251 5.10 -2.79 -34.54
CA GLY A 251 3.94 -2.91 -35.43
C GLY A 251 3.07 -4.17 -35.24
N ALA A 252 3.43 -5.03 -34.28
CA ALA A 252 2.77 -6.32 -34.04
C ALA A 252 1.58 -6.24 -33.09
N TYR A 253 1.51 -5.20 -32.28
CA TYR A 253 0.50 -5.07 -31.24
C TYR A 253 -0.39 -3.86 -31.48
N GLN A 254 -1.68 -4.06 -31.29
CA GLN A 254 -2.63 -2.96 -31.22
C GLN A 254 -2.44 -2.16 -29.91
N GLU A 255 -2.60 -0.86 -29.97
CA GLU A 255 -2.48 0.04 -28.81
C GLU A 255 -3.32 -0.44 -27.61
N LYS A 256 -4.56 -0.90 -27.87
CA LYS A 256 -5.44 -1.45 -26.86
C LYS A 256 -4.83 -2.67 -26.14
N THR A 257 -4.16 -3.56 -26.86
CA THR A 257 -3.51 -4.75 -26.31
C THR A 257 -2.33 -4.37 -25.43
N VAL A 258 -1.51 -3.44 -25.89
CA VAL A 258 -0.33 -2.97 -25.16
C VAL A 258 -0.74 -2.30 -23.84
N HIS A 259 -1.70 -1.37 -23.89
CA HIS A 259 -2.16 -0.69 -22.69
C HIS A 259 -2.78 -1.67 -21.69
N GLY A 260 -3.60 -2.63 -22.16
CA GLY A 260 -4.19 -3.65 -21.30
C GLY A 260 -3.14 -4.55 -20.64
N LEU A 261 -2.17 -5.05 -21.44
CA LEU A 261 -1.11 -5.92 -20.96
C LEU A 261 -0.26 -5.23 -19.87
N LEU A 262 0.23 -4.03 -20.15
CA LEU A 262 1.11 -3.29 -19.23
C LEU A 262 0.37 -2.90 -17.94
N THR A 263 -0.89 -2.44 -18.06
CA THR A 263 -1.72 -2.11 -16.89
C THR A 263 -1.96 -3.33 -16.01
N ALA A 264 -2.31 -4.48 -16.61
CA ALA A 264 -2.58 -5.70 -15.87
C ALA A 264 -1.31 -6.32 -15.26
N SER A 265 -0.17 -6.20 -15.94
CA SER A 265 1.11 -6.75 -15.45
C SER A 265 1.74 -5.94 -14.32
N SER A 266 1.38 -4.66 -14.20
CA SER A 266 2.00 -3.74 -13.24
C SER A 266 1.76 -4.08 -11.77
N SER A 267 0.75 -4.88 -11.42
CA SER A 267 0.47 -5.28 -10.03
C SER A 267 1.05 -6.64 -9.63
N ILE A 268 1.52 -7.45 -10.59
CA ILE A 268 2.00 -8.81 -10.33
C ILE A 268 3.24 -8.82 -9.42
N GLY A 269 4.08 -7.79 -9.48
CA GLY A 269 5.26 -7.66 -8.63
C GLY A 269 4.96 -7.63 -7.14
N LEU A 270 3.73 -7.31 -6.73
CA LEU A 270 3.30 -7.38 -5.33
C LEU A 270 3.32 -8.80 -4.74
N LEU A 271 3.40 -9.84 -5.58
CA LEU A 271 3.52 -11.24 -5.16
C LEU A 271 4.96 -11.69 -4.93
N PHE A 272 5.96 -10.88 -5.29
CA PHE A 272 7.37 -11.25 -5.14
C PHE A 272 8.05 -10.48 -4.00
N PRO A 273 8.99 -11.12 -3.25
CA PRO A 273 9.76 -10.42 -2.23
C PRO A 273 10.71 -9.37 -2.86
N PRO A 274 10.81 -8.18 -2.26
CA PRO A 274 10.31 -7.72 -0.95
C PRO A 274 8.99 -6.95 -1.04
N SER A 275 7.89 -7.60 -1.31
CA SER A 275 6.59 -6.95 -1.43
C SER A 275 6.17 -6.22 -0.15
N ILE A 276 5.89 -4.93 -0.25
CA ILE A 276 5.32 -4.15 0.86
C ILE A 276 3.93 -4.70 1.25
N ALA A 277 3.16 -5.20 0.29
CA ALA A 277 1.85 -5.82 0.54
C ALA A 277 1.95 -7.00 1.51
N VAL A 278 2.97 -7.86 1.32
CA VAL A 278 3.24 -9.01 2.20
C VAL A 278 3.64 -8.54 3.61
N ILE A 279 4.50 -7.51 3.70
CA ILE A 279 4.93 -6.96 4.99
C ILE A 279 3.73 -6.41 5.77
N VAL A 280 2.86 -5.65 5.12
CA VAL A 280 1.67 -5.09 5.77
C VAL A 280 0.67 -6.18 6.16
N TYR A 281 0.50 -7.21 5.34
CA TYR A 281 -0.32 -8.38 5.68
C TYR A 281 0.21 -9.08 6.94
N PHE A 282 1.51 -9.31 7.00
CA PHE A 282 2.18 -9.89 8.17
C PHE A 282 1.94 -9.03 9.42
N ILE A 283 2.17 -7.72 9.35
CA ILE A 283 1.94 -6.78 10.47
C ILE A 283 0.47 -6.83 10.93
N ALA A 284 -0.49 -6.84 9.99
CA ALA A 284 -1.91 -6.89 10.31
C ALA A 284 -2.33 -8.18 11.03
N GLY A 285 -1.74 -9.31 10.64
CA GLY A 285 -2.07 -10.62 11.20
C GLY A 285 -1.30 -11.01 12.47
N THR A 286 -0.10 -10.43 12.67
CA THR A 286 0.80 -10.85 13.76
C THR A 286 0.13 -10.80 15.13
N PHE A 287 -0.58 -9.71 15.44
CA PHE A 287 -1.26 -9.58 16.73
C PHE A 287 -2.31 -10.67 16.97
N ILE A 288 -3.02 -11.06 15.92
CA ILE A 288 -4.09 -12.07 16.02
C ILE A 288 -3.48 -13.44 16.28
N TYR A 289 -2.47 -13.83 15.51
CA TYR A 289 -1.81 -15.13 15.68
C TYR A 289 -1.02 -15.22 16.99
N GLN A 290 -0.41 -14.14 17.46
CA GLN A 290 0.27 -14.09 18.77
C GLN A 290 -0.70 -14.29 19.93
N ASN A 291 -1.91 -13.74 19.85
CA ASN A 291 -2.93 -13.90 20.87
C ASN A 291 -3.74 -15.21 20.76
N ASN A 292 -3.62 -15.93 19.64
CA ASN A 292 -4.32 -17.19 19.37
C ASN A 292 -3.34 -18.24 18.84
N PRO A 293 -2.40 -18.73 19.68
CA PRO A 293 -1.39 -19.71 19.24
C PRO A 293 -2.00 -21.05 18.79
N ASP A 294 -3.21 -21.35 19.21
CA ASP A 294 -3.95 -22.57 18.84
C ASP A 294 -4.54 -22.52 17.42
N PHE A 295 -4.45 -21.38 16.72
CA PHE A 295 -4.92 -21.30 15.36
C PHE A 295 -4.07 -22.17 14.43
N VAL A 296 -4.74 -22.80 13.45
CA VAL A 296 -4.11 -23.71 12.48
C VAL A 296 -2.90 -23.02 11.81
N GLY A 297 -1.71 -23.63 11.97
CA GLY A 297 -0.48 -23.14 11.35
C GLY A 297 0.03 -21.80 11.86
N SER A 298 -0.36 -21.37 13.06
CA SER A 298 0.11 -20.12 13.69
C SER A 298 1.64 -20.02 13.72
N GLU A 299 2.33 -21.13 13.97
CA GLU A 299 3.81 -21.25 13.95
C GLU A 299 4.40 -20.88 12.59
N SER A 300 3.67 -21.15 11.50
CA SER A 300 4.08 -20.86 10.13
C SER A 300 3.79 -19.40 9.72
N PHE A 301 3.12 -18.61 10.57
CA PHE A 301 2.80 -17.22 10.25
C PHE A 301 4.03 -16.32 10.46
N THR A 302 4.94 -16.38 9.52
CA THR A 302 6.14 -15.53 9.45
C THR A 302 6.16 -14.77 8.13
N VAL A 303 6.80 -13.61 8.12
CA VAL A 303 6.94 -12.83 6.88
C VAL A 303 7.65 -13.61 5.78
N THR A 304 8.63 -14.42 6.16
CA THR A 304 9.39 -15.30 5.25
C THR A 304 8.49 -16.35 4.60
N ASN A 305 7.66 -17.05 5.39
CA ASN A 305 6.73 -18.05 4.87
C ASN A 305 5.66 -17.44 3.98
N ILE A 306 5.17 -16.23 4.30
CA ILE A 306 4.21 -15.53 3.45
C ILE A 306 4.86 -15.14 2.11
N PHE A 307 6.10 -14.67 2.10
CA PHE A 307 6.85 -14.45 0.86
C PHE A 307 6.97 -15.74 0.04
N LEU A 308 7.39 -16.84 0.66
CA LEU A 308 7.48 -18.14 -0.01
C LEU A 308 6.13 -18.58 -0.60
N GLY A 309 5.04 -18.33 0.12
CA GLY A 309 3.68 -18.67 -0.30
C GLY A 309 3.17 -17.87 -1.49
N THR A 310 3.73 -16.68 -1.75
CA THR A 310 3.30 -15.81 -2.86
C THR A 310 4.16 -15.95 -4.12
N ILE A 311 5.36 -16.53 -4.03
CA ILE A 311 6.28 -16.69 -5.18
C ILE A 311 5.67 -17.53 -6.30
N VAL A 312 5.15 -18.72 -6.00
CA VAL A 312 4.58 -19.61 -7.02
C VAL A 312 3.35 -18.99 -7.69
N PRO A 313 2.37 -18.45 -6.95
CA PRO A 313 1.32 -17.61 -7.53
C PRO A 313 1.87 -16.52 -8.46
N GLY A 314 2.86 -15.76 -8.03
CA GLY A 314 3.50 -14.70 -8.81
C GLY A 314 4.11 -15.20 -10.12
N ILE A 315 4.80 -16.35 -10.08
CA ILE A 315 5.36 -16.99 -11.28
C ILE A 315 4.23 -17.40 -12.25
N ILE A 316 3.16 -18.01 -11.76
CA ILE A 316 2.03 -18.43 -12.59
C ILE A 316 1.38 -17.21 -13.25
N PHE A 317 1.17 -16.12 -12.52
CA PHE A 317 0.65 -14.86 -13.06
C PHE A 317 1.57 -14.29 -14.14
N SER A 318 2.87 -14.24 -13.89
CA SER A 318 3.86 -13.72 -14.84
C SER A 318 3.90 -14.56 -16.12
N LEU A 319 3.85 -15.89 -15.99
CA LEU A 319 3.80 -16.81 -17.12
C LEU A 319 2.48 -16.74 -17.91
N ALA A 320 1.35 -16.60 -17.21
CA ALA A 320 0.05 -16.45 -17.86
C ALA A 320 -0.01 -15.15 -18.68
N MET A 321 0.43 -14.03 -18.10
CA MET A 321 0.46 -12.73 -18.78
C MET A 321 1.46 -12.72 -19.93
N GLY A 322 2.69 -13.17 -19.68
CA GLY A 322 3.71 -13.26 -20.71
C GLY A 322 3.34 -14.25 -21.82
N GLY A 323 2.76 -15.41 -21.46
CA GLY A 323 2.24 -16.39 -22.42
C GLY A 323 1.11 -15.85 -23.29
N SER A 324 0.21 -15.06 -22.71
CA SER A 324 -0.85 -14.37 -23.48
C SER A 324 -0.26 -13.39 -24.50
N ALA A 325 0.78 -12.66 -24.10
CA ALA A 325 1.49 -11.73 -25.00
C ALA A 325 2.19 -12.47 -26.15
N VAL A 326 2.85 -13.60 -25.85
CA VAL A 326 3.46 -14.48 -26.87
C VAL A 326 2.39 -15.01 -27.83
N TRP A 327 1.26 -15.51 -27.31
CA TRP A 327 0.15 -16.00 -28.13
C TRP A 327 -0.38 -14.94 -29.10
N ILE A 328 -0.62 -13.73 -28.62
CA ILE A 328 -1.07 -12.60 -29.43
C ILE A 328 -0.03 -12.27 -30.52
N SER A 329 1.25 -12.29 -30.17
CA SER A 329 2.37 -12.03 -31.08
C SER A 329 2.48 -13.06 -32.19
N ILE A 330 2.34 -14.34 -31.88
CA ILE A 330 2.32 -15.44 -32.88
C ILE A 330 1.17 -15.22 -33.87
N LYS A 331 -0.02 -14.91 -33.36
CA LYS A 331 -1.21 -14.66 -34.17
C LYS A 331 -1.02 -13.46 -35.12
N ASN A 332 -0.35 -12.42 -34.67
CA ASN A 332 -0.10 -11.19 -35.43
C ASN A 332 1.20 -11.23 -36.27
N LYS A 333 1.92 -12.37 -36.27
CA LYS A 333 3.18 -12.55 -37.00
C LYS A 333 4.22 -11.46 -36.68
N ALA A 334 4.40 -11.17 -35.39
CA ALA A 334 5.33 -10.16 -34.90
C ALA A 334 6.76 -10.43 -35.41
N PRO A 335 7.53 -9.40 -35.74
CA PRO A 335 8.94 -9.55 -36.09
C PRO A 335 9.73 -10.13 -34.91
N ARG A 336 10.80 -10.86 -35.22
CA ARG A 336 11.71 -11.44 -34.24
C ARG A 336 13.01 -10.66 -34.26
N HIS A 337 13.58 -10.45 -33.10
CA HIS A 337 14.94 -9.92 -33.00
C HIS A 337 15.93 -11.08 -33.20
N GLN A 338 17.03 -10.84 -33.93
CA GLN A 338 18.07 -11.86 -34.04
C GLN A 338 18.84 -11.94 -32.72
N PHE A 339 18.96 -13.15 -32.16
CA PHE A 339 19.73 -13.36 -30.94
C PHE A 339 21.21 -13.12 -31.18
N ASN A 340 21.76 -12.12 -30.47
CA ASN A 340 23.18 -11.83 -30.51
C ASN A 340 23.81 -12.11 -29.13
N ILE A 341 24.57 -13.18 -29.03
CA ILE A 341 25.18 -13.62 -27.76
C ILE A 341 26.11 -12.55 -27.16
N LYS A 342 26.78 -11.74 -28.01
CA LYS A 342 27.67 -10.68 -27.53
C LYS A 342 26.87 -9.51 -26.92
N GLU A 343 25.78 -9.13 -27.55
CA GLU A 343 24.90 -8.08 -27.05
C GLU A 343 24.15 -8.52 -25.79
N ALA A 344 23.63 -9.75 -25.77
CA ALA A 344 23.01 -10.35 -24.60
C ALA A 344 23.99 -10.47 -23.43
N GLY A 345 25.22 -10.92 -23.68
CA GLY A 345 26.27 -11.00 -22.68
C GLY A 345 26.69 -9.63 -22.13
N SER A 346 26.82 -8.64 -23.02
CA SER A 346 27.11 -7.25 -22.60
C SER A 346 25.96 -6.64 -21.80
N ALA A 347 24.71 -6.86 -22.22
CA ALA A 347 23.53 -6.44 -21.50
C ALA A 347 23.46 -7.09 -20.09
N LEU A 348 23.74 -8.39 -20.00
CA LEU A 348 23.79 -9.12 -18.74
C LEU A 348 24.85 -8.54 -17.78
N LEU A 349 26.07 -8.32 -18.25
CA LEU A 349 27.15 -7.77 -17.43
C LEU A 349 26.84 -6.35 -16.95
N ASN A 350 26.23 -5.52 -17.79
CA ASN A 350 25.86 -4.16 -17.42
C ASN A 350 24.65 -4.10 -16.48
N THR A 351 23.82 -5.14 -16.44
CA THR A 351 22.63 -5.21 -15.58
C THR A 351 22.84 -6.16 -14.39
N LEU A 352 24.02 -6.77 -14.28
CA LEU A 352 24.33 -7.72 -13.19
C LEU A 352 24.12 -7.10 -11.81
N PRO A 353 24.49 -5.82 -11.55
CA PRO A 353 24.24 -5.21 -10.26
C PRO A 353 22.76 -5.15 -9.89
N GLU A 354 21.86 -4.85 -10.83
CA GLU A 354 20.42 -4.82 -10.59
C GLU A 354 19.85 -6.22 -10.37
N LEU A 355 20.37 -7.22 -11.05
CA LEU A 355 19.96 -8.63 -10.86
C LEU A 355 20.42 -9.19 -9.52
N LEU A 356 21.48 -8.67 -8.93
CA LEU A 356 21.92 -9.04 -7.58
C LEU A 356 20.95 -8.56 -6.49
N ILE A 357 20.14 -7.54 -6.75
CA ILE A 357 19.21 -6.97 -5.76
C ILE A 357 18.24 -8.02 -5.21
N PRO A 358 17.44 -8.74 -6.03
CA PRO A 358 16.57 -9.79 -5.52
C PRO A 358 17.35 -10.91 -4.82
N LEU A 359 18.56 -11.23 -5.30
CA LEU A 359 19.41 -12.25 -4.69
C LEU A 359 19.88 -11.81 -3.29
N ILE A 360 20.31 -10.56 -3.13
CA ILE A 360 20.70 -9.98 -1.84
C ILE A 360 19.52 -10.06 -0.86
N ILE A 361 18.32 -9.63 -1.28
CA ILE A 361 17.13 -9.65 -0.43
C ILE A 361 16.79 -11.08 0.00
N VAL A 362 16.71 -12.00 -0.96
CA VAL A 362 16.41 -13.41 -0.67
C VAL A 362 17.47 -13.98 0.27
N LEU A 363 18.75 -13.77 0.00
CA LEU A 363 19.84 -14.30 0.82
C LEU A 363 19.72 -13.77 2.27
N PHE A 364 19.66 -12.46 2.47
CA PHE A 364 19.68 -11.88 3.81
C PHE A 364 18.39 -12.20 4.60
N THR A 365 17.22 -12.08 3.95
CA THR A 365 15.93 -12.29 4.62
C THR A 365 15.67 -13.77 4.92
N PHE A 366 15.96 -14.68 3.97
CA PHE A 366 15.61 -16.11 4.15
C PHE A 366 16.64 -16.89 4.95
N THR A 367 17.90 -16.43 5.01
CA THR A 367 18.91 -17.04 5.88
C THR A 367 18.87 -16.48 7.31
N GLY A 368 18.11 -15.40 7.55
CA GLY A 368 18.08 -14.73 8.85
C GLY A 368 19.35 -13.93 9.18
N LEU A 369 20.23 -13.70 8.20
CA LEU A 369 21.47 -12.93 8.37
C LEU A 369 21.21 -11.45 8.70
N ALA A 370 20.09 -10.91 8.22
CA ALA A 370 19.66 -9.55 8.51
C ALA A 370 18.12 -9.49 8.59
N SER A 371 17.62 -8.60 9.43
CA SER A 371 16.19 -8.25 9.48
C SER A 371 15.76 -7.57 8.18
N LEU A 372 14.45 -7.45 7.95
CA LEU A 372 13.91 -6.73 6.79
C LEU A 372 14.39 -5.28 6.73
N THR A 373 14.45 -4.60 7.87
CA THR A 373 14.89 -3.20 7.98
C THR A 373 16.37 -3.05 7.67
N GLU A 374 17.22 -3.94 8.18
CA GLU A 374 18.65 -3.99 7.87
C GLU A 374 18.90 -4.31 6.41
N THR A 375 18.18 -5.28 5.85
CA THR A 375 18.26 -5.65 4.43
C THR A 375 17.89 -4.45 3.53
N ALA A 376 16.83 -3.72 3.85
CA ALA A 376 16.43 -2.53 3.11
C ALA A 376 17.46 -1.40 3.20
N SER A 377 18.08 -1.21 4.37
CA SER A 377 19.13 -0.21 4.58
C SER A 377 20.39 -0.53 3.78
N LEU A 378 20.81 -1.80 3.81
CA LEU A 378 21.94 -2.30 3.00
C LEU A 378 21.67 -2.16 1.51
N LEU A 379 20.42 -2.41 1.08
CA LEU A 379 20.02 -2.25 -0.31
C LEU A 379 20.10 -0.79 -0.78
N ILE A 380 19.66 0.17 0.04
CA ILE A 380 19.81 1.59 -0.29
C ILE A 380 21.29 1.95 -0.47
N LEU A 381 22.13 1.55 0.47
CA LEU A 381 23.56 1.79 0.38
C LEU A 381 24.18 1.16 -0.88
N TYR A 382 23.81 -0.08 -1.18
CA TYR A 382 24.23 -0.79 -2.39
C TYR A 382 23.83 -0.02 -3.66
N LEU A 383 22.55 0.40 -3.75
CA LEU A 383 22.02 1.14 -4.90
C LEU A 383 22.71 2.50 -5.07
N LEU A 384 22.97 3.23 -3.99
CA LEU A 384 23.67 4.51 -4.05
C LEU A 384 25.08 4.35 -4.60
N ILE A 385 25.79 3.28 -4.20
CA ILE A 385 27.14 2.99 -4.70
C ILE A 385 27.06 2.61 -6.19
N VAL A 386 26.20 1.68 -6.56
CA VAL A 386 26.09 1.16 -7.92
C VAL A 386 25.66 2.25 -8.90
N GLU A 387 24.58 2.96 -8.61
CA GLU A 387 24.07 4.02 -9.50
C GLU A 387 25.02 5.23 -9.55
N GLY A 388 25.68 5.55 -8.45
CA GLY A 388 26.73 6.57 -8.42
C GLY A 388 27.90 6.22 -9.34
N LEU A 389 28.34 4.96 -9.34
CA LEU A 389 29.40 4.48 -10.24
C LEU A 389 28.99 4.53 -11.72
N PHE A 390 27.76 4.12 -12.05
CA PHE A 390 27.26 4.20 -13.41
C PHE A 390 27.11 5.64 -13.89
N THR A 391 26.52 6.50 -13.08
CA THR A 391 26.35 7.94 -13.42
C THR A 391 27.71 8.61 -13.61
N TYR A 392 28.72 8.31 -12.77
CA TYR A 392 30.07 8.82 -12.93
C TYR A 392 30.71 8.35 -14.25
N LYS A 393 30.52 7.06 -14.62
CA LYS A 393 31.04 6.52 -15.88
C LYS A 393 30.40 7.17 -17.10
N ASP A 394 29.09 7.35 -17.10
CA ASP A 394 28.33 7.95 -18.21
C ASP A 394 28.72 9.43 -18.40
N LYS A 395 28.81 10.20 -17.32
CA LYS A 395 29.23 11.62 -17.37
C LYS A 395 30.68 11.80 -17.81
N LYS A 396 31.57 10.88 -17.44
CA LYS A 396 32.96 10.89 -17.93
C LYS A 396 33.05 10.69 -19.43
N GLN A 397 32.15 9.90 -20.02
CA GLN A 397 32.04 9.73 -21.48
C GLN A 397 31.50 10.99 -22.18
N GLU A 398 30.60 11.74 -21.55
CA GLU A 398 29.97 12.95 -22.11
C GLU A 398 30.75 14.25 -21.85
N GLN A 399 31.91 14.20 -21.13
CA GLN A 399 32.75 15.36 -20.75
C GLN A 399 32.02 16.47 -19.97
N ILE A 400 30.98 16.12 -19.16
CA ILE A 400 30.20 17.08 -18.38
C ILE A 400 30.90 17.42 -17.06
N SER A 401 31.25 18.68 -16.89
CA SER A 401 32.10 19.18 -15.78
C SER A 401 31.37 19.37 -14.42
N ASN A 402 30.02 19.51 -14.40
CA ASN A 402 29.27 19.89 -13.18
C ASN A 402 28.57 18.68 -12.49
N ALA A 403 29.20 17.55 -12.47
CA ALA A 403 28.60 16.26 -12.14
C ALA A 403 28.04 16.13 -10.71
N ILE A 404 28.75 16.60 -9.68
CA ILE A 404 28.45 16.28 -8.28
C ILE A 404 27.21 17.02 -7.73
N GLY A 405 27.02 18.28 -8.12
CA GLY A 405 25.89 19.08 -7.63
C GLY A 405 24.52 18.61 -8.17
N ASP A 406 24.47 18.21 -9.43
CA ASP A 406 23.24 17.72 -10.08
C ASP A 406 22.86 16.33 -9.56
N ASP A 407 23.85 15.48 -9.27
CA ASP A 407 23.60 14.14 -8.71
C ASP A 407 23.06 14.22 -7.28
N PHE A 408 23.59 15.13 -6.46
CA PHE A 408 23.07 15.36 -5.11
C PHE A 408 21.63 15.89 -5.15
N LYS A 409 21.33 16.85 -6.03
CA LYS A 409 19.98 17.40 -6.20
C LYS A 409 18.98 16.33 -6.69
N PHE A 410 19.40 15.49 -7.64
CA PHE A 410 18.63 14.36 -8.12
C PHE A 410 18.34 13.37 -6.98
N MET A 411 19.34 13.03 -6.16
CA MET A 411 19.20 12.12 -5.05
C MET A 411 18.25 12.66 -3.98
N VAL A 412 18.40 13.95 -3.60
CA VAL A 412 17.49 14.61 -2.65
C VAL A 412 16.06 14.64 -3.17
N SER A 413 15.84 14.97 -4.45
CA SER A 413 14.49 14.94 -5.03
C SER A 413 13.89 13.53 -5.05
N THR A 414 14.68 12.51 -5.36
CA THR A 414 14.24 11.11 -5.40
C THR A 414 13.85 10.60 -4.02
N VAL A 415 14.67 10.90 -3.00
CA VAL A 415 14.36 10.56 -1.61
C VAL A 415 13.13 11.32 -1.12
N SER A 416 13.00 12.61 -1.45
CA SER A 416 11.84 13.43 -1.08
C SER A 416 10.53 12.87 -1.64
N ASP A 417 10.52 12.44 -2.90
CA ASP A 417 9.34 11.83 -3.52
C ASP A 417 8.99 10.47 -2.88
N ALA A 418 10.01 9.65 -2.62
CA ALA A 418 9.84 8.37 -1.96
C ALA A 418 9.30 8.53 -0.53
N VAL A 419 9.87 9.46 0.24
CA VAL A 419 9.43 9.76 1.63
C VAL A 419 8.00 10.29 1.65
N SER A 420 7.60 11.10 0.66
CA SER A 420 6.23 11.61 0.57
C SER A 420 5.20 10.49 0.38
N ILE A 421 5.50 9.49 -0.46
CA ILE A 421 4.63 8.33 -0.68
C ILE A 421 4.65 7.40 0.54
N ALA A 422 5.83 7.11 1.08
CA ALA A 422 5.98 6.27 2.25
C ALA A 422 5.29 6.88 3.49
N GLY A 423 5.42 8.21 3.69
CA GLY A 423 4.75 8.91 4.78
C GLY A 423 3.22 8.84 4.68
N GLY A 424 2.67 9.02 3.46
CA GLY A 424 1.24 8.82 3.22
C GLY A 424 0.79 7.39 3.53
N THR A 425 1.61 6.40 3.20
CA THR A 425 1.35 5.00 3.55
C THR A 425 1.37 4.76 5.05
N LEU A 426 2.39 5.27 5.76
CA LEU A 426 2.53 5.07 7.20
C LEU A 426 1.38 5.67 8.00
N ILE A 427 0.88 6.87 7.62
CA ILE A 427 -0.28 7.47 8.31
C ILE A 427 -1.56 6.66 8.08
N ILE A 428 -1.76 6.11 6.87
CA ILE A 428 -2.88 5.21 6.59
C ILE A 428 -2.78 3.96 7.47
N ILE A 429 -1.60 3.35 7.55
CA ILE A 429 -1.33 2.16 8.37
C ILE A 429 -1.62 2.44 9.86
N ALA A 430 -1.16 3.58 10.38
CA ALA A 430 -1.39 3.96 11.78
C ALA A 430 -2.88 4.13 12.11
N MET A 431 -3.63 4.81 11.24
CA MET A 431 -5.08 5.02 11.44
C MET A 431 -5.88 3.73 11.28
N ALA A 432 -5.51 2.91 10.29
CA ALA A 432 -6.16 1.62 10.08
C ALA A 432 -5.88 0.63 11.24
N ARG A 433 -4.70 0.69 11.86
CA ARG A 433 -4.39 -0.11 13.06
C ARG A 433 -5.28 0.28 14.24
N ALA A 434 -5.51 1.58 14.45
CA ALA A 434 -6.43 2.03 15.49
C ALA A 434 -7.85 1.51 15.24
N LEU A 435 -8.34 1.58 14.01
CA LEU A 435 -9.65 1.01 13.64
C LEU A 435 -9.69 -0.50 13.88
N SER A 436 -8.66 -1.25 13.44
CA SER A 436 -8.59 -2.70 13.64
C SER A 436 -8.60 -3.09 15.11
N ASN A 437 -7.86 -2.40 15.97
CA ASN A 437 -7.86 -2.67 17.39
C ASN A 437 -9.27 -2.48 17.99
N TYR A 438 -9.97 -1.40 17.60
CA TYR A 438 -11.35 -1.22 18.03
C TYR A 438 -12.24 -2.40 17.63
N LEU A 439 -12.15 -2.85 16.35
CA LEU A 439 -12.94 -3.97 15.84
C LEU A 439 -12.66 -5.28 16.60
N ILE A 440 -11.41 -5.50 16.99
CA ILE A 440 -11.00 -6.67 17.79
C ILE A 440 -11.51 -6.55 19.23
N ASP A 441 -11.29 -5.42 19.90
CA ASP A 441 -11.66 -5.19 21.30
C ASP A 441 -13.18 -5.27 21.52
N PHE A 442 -13.97 -4.89 20.53
CA PHE A 442 -15.43 -5.00 20.54
C PHE A 442 -15.96 -6.35 20.05
N GLY A 443 -15.10 -7.34 19.83
CA GLY A 443 -15.50 -8.71 19.46
C GLY A 443 -16.18 -8.81 18.09
N LEU A 444 -16.00 -7.81 17.22
CA LEU A 444 -16.61 -7.81 15.89
C LEU A 444 -16.13 -8.99 15.04
N ALA A 445 -14.86 -9.40 15.21
CA ALA A 445 -14.34 -10.57 14.52
C ALA A 445 -15.11 -11.85 14.92
N GLU A 446 -15.40 -12.03 16.21
CA GLU A 446 -16.18 -13.17 16.73
C GLU A 446 -17.64 -13.12 16.26
N TYR A 447 -18.23 -11.92 16.23
CA TYR A 447 -19.56 -11.72 15.67
C TYR A 447 -19.63 -12.12 14.19
N PHE A 448 -18.64 -11.71 13.40
CA PHE A 448 -18.55 -12.10 11.99
C PHE A 448 -18.36 -13.61 11.81
N VAL A 449 -17.55 -14.26 12.66
CA VAL A 449 -17.41 -15.72 12.65
C VAL A 449 -18.76 -16.39 12.92
N THR A 450 -19.44 -16.01 14.00
CA THR A 450 -20.74 -16.58 14.36
C THR A 450 -21.80 -16.35 13.27
N TRP A 451 -21.87 -15.14 12.70
CA TRP A 451 -22.78 -14.81 11.61
C TRP A 451 -22.48 -15.64 10.36
N THR A 452 -21.20 -15.77 10.01
CA THR A 452 -20.78 -16.55 8.84
C THR A 452 -21.07 -18.05 9.03
N GLN A 453 -20.88 -18.60 10.23
CA GLN A 453 -21.20 -20.00 10.55
C GLN A 453 -22.66 -20.33 10.29
N ASN A 454 -23.58 -19.40 10.55
CA ASN A 454 -25.01 -19.59 10.33
C ASN A 454 -25.41 -19.61 8.86
N ILE A 455 -24.58 -19.04 7.96
CA ILE A 455 -24.91 -18.88 6.54
C ILE A 455 -24.04 -19.78 5.65
N VAL A 456 -22.76 -19.93 6.01
CA VAL A 456 -21.75 -20.60 5.20
C VAL A 456 -21.34 -21.91 5.87
N HIS A 457 -21.78 -23.02 5.30
CA HIS A 457 -21.53 -24.36 5.86
C HIS A 457 -20.44 -25.13 5.12
N SER A 458 -19.84 -24.55 4.06
CA SER A 458 -18.79 -25.23 3.32
C SER A 458 -17.58 -24.34 3.05
N LYS A 459 -16.37 -24.95 3.16
CA LYS A 459 -15.10 -24.29 2.82
C LYS A 459 -15.09 -23.71 1.41
N VAL A 460 -15.70 -24.44 0.45
CA VAL A 460 -15.76 -24.02 -0.95
C VAL A 460 -16.58 -22.74 -1.10
N LEU A 461 -17.76 -22.69 -0.46
CA LEU A 461 -18.60 -21.49 -0.48
C LEU A 461 -17.92 -20.30 0.21
N PHE A 462 -17.22 -20.55 1.33
CA PHE A 462 -16.45 -19.53 2.04
C PHE A 462 -15.36 -18.93 1.12
N LEU A 463 -14.54 -19.77 0.49
CA LEU A 463 -13.48 -19.31 -0.41
C LEU A 463 -14.03 -18.52 -1.61
N LEU A 464 -15.19 -18.91 -2.15
CA LEU A 464 -15.84 -18.17 -3.23
C LEU A 464 -16.30 -16.79 -2.76
N LEU A 465 -17.00 -16.72 -1.63
CA LEU A 465 -17.46 -15.46 -1.05
C LEU A 465 -16.29 -14.56 -0.64
N LEU A 466 -15.23 -15.15 -0.10
CA LEU A 466 -13.99 -14.45 0.25
C LEU A 466 -13.38 -13.80 -1.00
N ASN A 467 -13.24 -14.53 -2.10
CA ASN A 467 -12.71 -13.97 -3.36
C ASN A 467 -13.55 -12.80 -3.87
N ILE A 468 -14.88 -12.92 -3.84
CA ILE A 468 -15.78 -11.82 -4.25
C ILE A 468 -15.59 -10.61 -3.34
N LEU A 469 -15.59 -10.81 -2.02
CA LEU A 469 -15.36 -9.75 -1.03
C LEU A 469 -14.04 -9.03 -1.28
N LEU A 470 -12.97 -9.79 -1.48
CA LEU A 470 -11.62 -9.25 -1.67
C LEU A 470 -11.48 -8.51 -3.01
N LEU A 471 -12.11 -8.97 -4.08
CA LEU A 471 -12.15 -8.25 -5.36
C LEU A 471 -12.89 -6.92 -5.23
N ILE A 472 -14.02 -6.90 -4.52
CA ILE A 472 -14.76 -5.66 -4.23
C ILE A 472 -13.91 -4.72 -3.38
N THR A 473 -13.28 -5.24 -2.33
CA THR A 473 -12.39 -4.45 -1.46
C THR A 473 -11.22 -3.85 -2.23
N GLY A 474 -10.53 -4.65 -3.05
CA GLY A 474 -9.41 -4.18 -3.88
C GLY A 474 -9.82 -3.19 -4.97
N CYS A 475 -11.09 -3.21 -5.39
CA CYS A 475 -11.65 -2.20 -6.29
C CYS A 475 -11.84 -0.83 -5.59
N LEU A 476 -12.22 -0.83 -4.31
CA LEU A 476 -12.65 0.36 -3.58
C LEU A 476 -11.54 0.98 -2.73
N MET A 477 -10.58 0.19 -2.28
CA MET A 477 -9.54 0.59 -1.32
C MET A 477 -8.14 0.36 -1.89
N ASP A 478 -7.18 1.11 -1.36
CA ASP A 478 -5.76 0.80 -1.59
C ASP A 478 -5.33 -0.44 -0.80
N ILE A 479 -4.15 -0.99 -1.13
CA ILE A 479 -3.67 -2.26 -0.55
C ILE A 479 -3.45 -2.15 0.96
N PHE A 480 -3.00 -1.01 1.46
CA PHE A 480 -2.68 -0.82 2.87
C PHE A 480 -3.93 -0.78 3.73
N SER A 481 -4.90 0.05 3.34
CA SER A 481 -6.18 0.15 4.03
C SER A 481 -6.98 -1.14 3.97
N ALA A 482 -7.04 -1.77 2.79
CA ALA A 482 -7.72 -3.04 2.61
C ALA A 482 -7.11 -4.13 3.51
N THR A 483 -5.77 -4.22 3.56
CA THR A 483 -5.08 -5.21 4.37
C THR A 483 -5.37 -5.02 5.85
N LEU A 484 -5.20 -3.81 6.37
CA LEU A 484 -5.31 -3.56 7.81
C LEU A 484 -6.75 -3.66 8.34
N VAL A 485 -7.74 -3.39 7.50
CA VAL A 485 -9.16 -3.50 7.89
C VAL A 485 -9.68 -4.94 7.72
N ILE A 486 -9.34 -5.59 6.61
CA ILE A 486 -9.94 -6.89 6.26
C ILE A 486 -9.20 -8.06 6.88
N VAL A 487 -7.86 -8.02 6.97
CA VAL A 487 -7.07 -9.15 7.47
C VAL A 487 -7.48 -9.56 8.89
N PRO A 488 -7.69 -8.65 9.86
CA PRO A 488 -8.17 -9.03 11.18
C PRO A 488 -9.53 -9.75 11.19
N LEU A 489 -10.39 -9.45 10.22
CA LEU A 489 -11.72 -10.07 10.12
C LEU A 489 -11.66 -11.44 9.46
N ILE A 490 -10.77 -11.65 8.48
CA ILE A 490 -10.72 -12.91 7.72
C ILE A 490 -9.84 -13.98 8.37
N ILE A 491 -8.86 -13.63 9.19
CA ILE A 491 -7.99 -14.61 9.87
C ILE A 491 -8.81 -15.57 10.76
N PRO A 492 -9.69 -15.11 11.68
CA PRO A 492 -10.52 -16.01 12.49
C PRO A 492 -11.44 -16.89 11.63
N LEU A 493 -12.00 -16.34 10.55
CA LEU A 493 -12.80 -17.09 9.59
C LEU A 493 -11.97 -18.15 8.86
N GLY A 494 -10.77 -17.79 8.41
CA GLY A 494 -9.83 -18.72 7.78
C GLY A 494 -9.48 -19.88 8.69
N ASN A 495 -9.21 -19.59 9.98
CA ASN A 495 -8.96 -20.62 11.00
C ASN A 495 -10.17 -21.55 11.17
N TYR A 496 -11.38 -20.99 11.28
CA TYR A 496 -12.61 -21.78 11.42
C TYR A 496 -12.80 -22.78 10.25
N PHE A 497 -12.52 -22.35 9.00
CA PHE A 497 -12.60 -23.23 7.83
C PHE A 497 -11.34 -24.08 7.57
N GLY A 498 -10.38 -24.09 8.49
CA GLY A 498 -9.15 -24.87 8.39
C GLY A 498 -8.27 -24.46 7.18
N ILE A 499 -8.16 -23.16 6.93
CA ILE A 499 -7.31 -22.61 5.89
C ILE A 499 -5.96 -22.22 6.51
N HIS A 500 -4.88 -22.76 5.92
CA HIS A 500 -3.53 -22.45 6.38
C HIS A 500 -3.23 -20.94 6.23
N PRO A 501 -2.60 -20.27 7.22
CA PRO A 501 -2.42 -18.82 7.23
C PRO A 501 -1.64 -18.27 6.03
N VAL A 502 -0.61 -18.98 5.58
CA VAL A 502 0.16 -18.60 4.41
C VAL A 502 -0.66 -18.72 3.12
N HIS A 503 -1.52 -19.73 3.03
CA HIS A 503 -2.43 -19.89 1.89
C HIS A 503 -3.49 -18.76 1.88
N LEU A 504 -4.03 -18.41 3.04
CA LEU A 504 -4.96 -17.29 3.18
C LEU A 504 -4.30 -15.96 2.75
N ALA A 505 -3.03 -15.75 3.14
CA ALA A 505 -2.25 -14.60 2.71
C ALA A 505 -2.05 -14.56 1.19
N ALA A 506 -1.71 -15.70 0.58
CA ALA A 506 -1.55 -15.80 -0.87
C ALA A 506 -2.86 -15.49 -1.61
N ILE A 507 -4.00 -16.02 -1.15
CA ILE A 507 -5.34 -15.71 -1.69
C ILE A 507 -5.61 -14.21 -1.57
N PHE A 508 -5.37 -13.62 -0.40
CA PHE A 508 -5.62 -12.21 -0.12
C PHE A 508 -4.83 -11.30 -1.06
N ILE A 509 -3.51 -11.46 -1.11
CA ILE A 509 -2.63 -10.60 -1.91
C ILE A 509 -2.93 -10.77 -3.40
N THR A 510 -3.20 -11.99 -3.86
CA THR A 510 -3.57 -12.29 -5.24
C THR A 510 -4.88 -11.58 -5.63
N ASN A 511 -5.89 -11.62 -4.77
CA ASN A 511 -7.16 -10.91 -5.01
C ASN A 511 -6.96 -9.40 -5.12
N LEU A 512 -6.18 -8.80 -4.23
CA LEU A 512 -5.95 -7.35 -4.26
C LEU A 512 -5.21 -6.92 -5.52
N THR A 513 -4.24 -7.73 -6.01
CA THR A 513 -3.54 -7.42 -7.28
C THR A 513 -4.51 -7.34 -8.46
N ILE A 514 -5.54 -8.18 -8.47
CA ILE A 514 -6.59 -8.18 -9.50
C ILE A 514 -7.64 -7.09 -9.22
N GLY A 515 -7.97 -6.84 -7.96
CA GLY A 515 -8.94 -5.84 -7.53
C GLY A 515 -8.60 -4.43 -8.05
N PHE A 516 -7.31 -4.09 -8.17
CA PHE A 516 -6.87 -2.81 -8.76
C PHE A 516 -7.22 -2.63 -10.23
N LEU A 517 -7.61 -3.70 -10.92
CA LEU A 517 -8.05 -3.70 -12.32
C LEU A 517 -9.59 -3.71 -12.43
N THR A 518 -10.31 -3.71 -11.31
CA THR A 518 -11.75 -3.89 -11.26
C THR A 518 -12.47 -2.54 -11.15
N PRO A 519 -13.51 -2.26 -11.99
CA PRO A 519 -14.35 -1.07 -11.82
C PRO A 519 -15.18 -1.16 -10.53
N PRO A 520 -15.65 -0.02 -9.97
CA PRO A 520 -15.70 1.34 -10.54
C PRO A 520 -14.43 2.16 -10.34
N ILE A 521 -13.62 1.89 -9.31
CA ILE A 521 -12.47 2.75 -8.99
C ILE A 521 -11.18 2.19 -9.58
N GLY A 522 -10.81 0.95 -9.29
CA GLY A 522 -9.64 0.26 -9.82
C GLY A 522 -8.42 1.16 -10.04
N MET A 523 -7.63 1.40 -9.02
CA MET A 523 -6.58 2.44 -9.01
C MET A 523 -5.66 2.38 -10.24
N ASN A 524 -5.30 1.19 -10.70
CA ASN A 524 -4.45 1.02 -11.89
C ASN A 524 -5.09 1.53 -13.17
N LEU A 525 -6.42 1.51 -13.29
CA LEU A 525 -7.14 1.98 -14.47
C LEU A 525 -7.01 3.49 -14.62
N PHE A 526 -7.10 4.24 -13.51
CA PHE A 526 -6.93 5.70 -13.52
C PHE A 526 -5.48 6.11 -13.78
N LEU A 527 -4.54 5.41 -13.16
CA LEU A 527 -3.11 5.69 -13.37
C LEU A 527 -2.68 5.38 -14.81
N ALA A 528 -3.17 4.29 -15.38
CA ALA A 528 -2.95 3.94 -16.77
C ALA A 528 -3.63 4.93 -17.74
N SER A 529 -4.84 5.39 -17.41
CA SER A 529 -5.53 6.46 -18.16
C SER A 529 -4.66 7.72 -18.25
N TYR A 530 -4.04 8.11 -17.15
CA TYR A 530 -3.13 9.24 -17.09
C TYR A 530 -1.82 8.96 -17.85
N ALA A 531 -1.17 7.82 -17.60
CA ALA A 531 0.12 7.47 -18.20
C ALA A 531 0.05 7.33 -19.74
N PHE A 532 -1.03 6.77 -20.26
CA PHE A 532 -1.23 6.57 -21.70
C PHE A 532 -2.03 7.68 -22.37
N ASN A 533 -2.47 8.69 -21.61
CA ASN A 533 -3.32 9.79 -22.10
C ASN A 533 -4.57 9.28 -22.85
N LYS A 534 -5.27 8.30 -22.26
CA LYS A 534 -6.47 7.68 -22.82
C LYS A 534 -7.63 7.73 -21.83
N PRO A 535 -8.89 7.84 -22.30
CA PRO A 535 -10.05 7.78 -21.40
C PRO A 535 -10.07 6.47 -20.58
N VAL A 536 -10.47 6.55 -19.31
CA VAL A 536 -10.51 5.40 -18.38
C VAL A 536 -11.32 4.24 -18.95
N LEU A 537 -12.44 4.52 -19.60
CA LEU A 537 -13.29 3.50 -20.27
C LEU A 537 -12.54 2.74 -21.37
N THR A 538 -11.62 3.40 -22.08
CA THR A 538 -10.79 2.76 -23.11
C THR A 538 -9.78 1.82 -22.48
N ILE A 539 -9.13 2.27 -21.40
CA ILE A 539 -8.20 1.44 -20.60
C ILE A 539 -8.94 0.23 -20.02
N TYR A 540 -10.13 0.45 -19.44
CA TYR A 540 -10.95 -0.63 -18.91
C TYR A 540 -11.21 -1.72 -19.96
N LYS A 541 -11.71 -1.34 -21.13
CA LYS A 541 -11.94 -2.29 -22.24
C LYS A 541 -10.66 -3.00 -22.69
N SER A 542 -9.51 -2.36 -22.53
CA SER A 542 -8.20 -2.93 -22.86
C SER A 542 -7.75 -3.98 -21.86
N VAL A 543 -8.07 -3.78 -20.59
CA VAL A 543 -7.67 -4.65 -19.49
C VAL A 543 -8.54 -5.91 -19.38
N VAL A 544 -9.80 -5.87 -19.79
CA VAL A 544 -10.77 -6.99 -19.62
C VAL A 544 -10.20 -8.37 -20.00
N PRO A 545 -9.56 -8.59 -21.16
CA PRO A 545 -9.04 -9.93 -21.51
C PRO A 545 -7.98 -10.44 -20.52
N PHE A 546 -7.12 -9.55 -20.07
CA PHE A 546 -6.04 -9.85 -19.13
C PHE A 546 -6.58 -10.05 -17.70
N PHE A 547 -7.59 -9.28 -17.31
CA PHE A 547 -8.32 -9.45 -16.07
C PHE A 547 -8.98 -10.84 -15.99
N LEU A 548 -9.66 -11.28 -17.05
CA LEU A 548 -10.25 -12.62 -17.10
C LEU A 548 -9.20 -13.72 -16.99
N LEU A 549 -8.04 -13.54 -17.62
CA LEU A 549 -6.92 -14.47 -17.49
C LEU A 549 -6.40 -14.54 -16.06
N GLN A 550 -6.25 -13.39 -15.40
CA GLN A 550 -5.85 -13.31 -14.00
C GLN A 550 -6.88 -13.94 -13.05
N LEU A 551 -8.19 -13.82 -13.34
CA LEU A 551 -9.22 -14.52 -12.58
C LEU A 551 -9.07 -16.04 -12.66
N VAL A 552 -8.70 -16.59 -13.82
CA VAL A 552 -8.42 -18.03 -13.94
C VAL A 552 -7.26 -18.43 -13.04
N VAL A 553 -6.18 -17.64 -13.01
CA VAL A 553 -5.05 -17.92 -12.12
C VAL A 553 -5.47 -17.79 -10.64
N LEU A 554 -6.30 -16.80 -10.29
CA LEU A 554 -6.83 -16.67 -8.93
C LEU A 554 -7.61 -17.92 -8.51
N VAL A 555 -8.44 -18.45 -9.38
CA VAL A 555 -9.18 -19.70 -9.14
C VAL A 555 -8.18 -20.83 -8.86
N LEU A 556 -7.14 -21.01 -9.66
CA LEU A 556 -6.12 -22.02 -9.44
C LEU A 556 -5.43 -21.86 -8.09
N VAL A 557 -5.00 -20.64 -7.76
CA VAL A 557 -4.34 -20.33 -6.47
C VAL A 557 -5.28 -20.62 -5.30
N THR A 558 -6.55 -20.23 -5.39
CA THR A 558 -7.53 -20.40 -4.30
C THR A 558 -7.85 -21.87 -4.03
N TRP A 559 -8.01 -22.70 -5.08
CA TRP A 559 -8.44 -24.09 -4.93
C TRP A 559 -7.30 -25.11 -4.82
N ILE A 560 -6.06 -24.70 -5.12
CA ILE A 560 -4.88 -25.58 -5.04
C ILE A 560 -3.90 -25.05 -3.99
N PRO A 561 -4.10 -25.37 -2.68
CA PRO A 561 -3.24 -24.88 -1.59
C PRO A 561 -1.76 -25.22 -1.80
N ALA A 562 -1.46 -26.31 -2.49
CA ALA A 562 -0.09 -26.70 -2.81
C ALA A 562 0.70 -25.60 -3.54
N LEU A 563 0.03 -24.74 -4.35
CA LEU A 563 0.69 -23.65 -5.05
C LEU A 563 1.26 -22.57 -4.12
N SER A 564 0.67 -22.42 -2.94
CA SER A 564 1.14 -21.45 -1.93
C SER A 564 1.91 -22.11 -0.79
N LEU A 565 1.89 -23.43 -0.66
CA LEU A 565 2.51 -24.13 0.47
C LEU A 565 3.74 -24.97 0.09
N VAL A 566 4.08 -25.08 -1.20
CA VAL A 566 5.17 -25.94 -1.67
C VAL A 566 6.53 -25.63 -1.04
N PHE A 567 6.79 -24.37 -0.72
CA PHE A 567 8.05 -23.92 -0.11
C PHE A 567 7.90 -23.58 1.39
N VAL A 568 6.70 -23.71 1.95
CA VAL A 568 6.42 -23.40 3.35
C VAL A 568 6.74 -24.61 4.22
N ARG A 569 7.55 -24.40 5.24
CA ARG A 569 7.96 -25.42 6.20
C ARG A 569 7.20 -25.29 7.51
#